data_b42e7b97f4f4dcf729a63a18698c148b
#
_entry.id   b42e7b97f4f4dcf729a63a18698c148b
#
_cell.length_a   1.000
_cell.length_b   1.000
_cell.length_c   1.000
_cell.angle_alpha   90.00
_cell.angle_beta   90.00
_cell.angle_gamma   90.00
#
_symmetry.space_group_name_H-M   'P 1'
#
loop_
_entity.id
_entity.type
_entity.pdbx_description
1 polymer ?
#
loop_
_entity_poly.entity_id
_entity_poly.type
_entity_poly.pdbx_seq_one_letter_code
_entity_poly.pdbx_strand_id
1 'polypeptide(L)'
;MPEQTSTIISKVWGLCNPLRDDGVSYGDYLEQLTYLIFLKMSEEYSKPPYKKKTGIPAGYTWSDMNTLKGAELEEQYKATLEMLGRQGGLLGKIFKGATNKISNAAILYRVVQMIDKEKWVSMSSDVKGEIYEGLLQKNAEDIKSGAGQYFTPRPLIRAMVRCIRPEPGKTIADPCCGSGGFFLAAQEFLTDERNYLLDRKDKEFLKNETFYGNELVANTFKMALMNLYLHNIGDIYGNVPVTLGDALLTDPGYRVDYVLTNPPFGKKSSITMTNEQGEEEEEDLVYNRQDFWTTSSNKQLNFIQHINTILKATGCAAVVVPDNVLFEGGPGEIIRQKLLHTTDLHTILRLPTGIFYKPGVKANVIFFDKKPASPDTQTKEVWIYDFRTNIHFTLKQHPMTDADLADFIECYNPQNRHERTETWSEDNPDGRWRRFSVDEILKRDKTSLDIFWVKDKSLADLDNLPDPDVLAADIIENLQSAMDSFNELMAALKK
;
A
#
# COMPACT_ATOMS: atom_id res chain seq x y z
N MET A 1 21.73 -1.91 1.22
CA MET A 1 21.28 -3.23 1.73
C MET A 1 22.45 -3.97 2.34
N PRO A 2 22.31 -4.61 3.48
CA PRO A 2 23.34 -5.51 3.98
C PRO A 2 23.59 -6.62 2.95
N GLU A 3 24.82 -6.97 2.70
CA GLU A 3 25.26 -7.96 1.70
C GLU A 3 24.57 -9.34 1.87
N GLN A 4 24.17 -9.69 3.08
CA GLN A 4 23.40 -10.90 3.39
C GLN A 4 21.98 -10.90 2.82
N THR A 5 21.27 -9.77 2.85
CA THR A 5 19.88 -9.67 2.38
C THR A 5 19.79 -9.84 0.87
N SER A 6 20.65 -9.15 0.11
CA SER A 6 20.73 -9.28 -1.34
C SER A 6 21.07 -10.70 -1.78
N THR A 7 21.91 -11.39 -1.00
CA THR A 7 22.29 -12.79 -1.24
C THR A 7 21.12 -13.75 -1.02
N ILE A 8 20.32 -13.56 0.04
CA ILE A 8 19.15 -14.41 0.31
C ILE A 8 18.08 -14.18 -0.74
N ILE A 9 17.77 -12.93 -1.09
CA ILE A 9 16.82 -12.58 -2.16
C ILE A 9 17.26 -13.22 -3.48
N SER A 10 18.53 -13.13 -3.84
CA SER A 10 19.07 -13.72 -5.07
C SER A 10 19.00 -15.25 -5.08
N LYS A 11 19.24 -15.90 -3.94
CA LYS A 11 19.13 -17.37 -3.79
C LYS A 11 17.67 -17.84 -3.92
N VAL A 12 16.75 -17.17 -3.21
CA VAL A 12 15.32 -17.47 -3.26
C VAL A 12 14.81 -17.28 -4.69
N TRP A 13 15.25 -16.22 -5.35
CA TRP A 13 14.93 -15.95 -6.74
C TRP A 13 15.55 -16.92 -7.73
N GLY A 14 16.74 -17.39 -7.49
CA GLY A 14 17.40 -18.37 -8.37
C GLY A 14 16.59 -19.65 -8.57
N LEU A 15 15.61 -19.93 -7.70
CA LEU A 15 14.69 -21.05 -7.83
C LEU A 15 13.41 -20.73 -8.62
N CYS A 16 13.14 -19.45 -8.92
CA CYS A 16 12.01 -19.08 -9.76
C CYS A 16 12.16 -19.61 -11.19
N ASN A 17 13.39 -19.56 -11.74
CA ASN A 17 13.63 -19.96 -13.13
C ASN A 17 13.29 -21.45 -13.39
N PRO A 18 13.80 -22.44 -12.61
CA PRO A 18 13.41 -23.82 -12.76
C PRO A 18 11.91 -24.07 -12.64
N LEU A 19 11.23 -23.33 -11.76
CA LEU A 19 9.78 -23.49 -11.56
C LEU A 19 8.97 -22.92 -12.73
N ARG A 20 9.42 -21.81 -13.30
CA ARG A 20 8.82 -21.23 -14.50
C ARG A 20 8.95 -22.19 -15.69
N ASP A 21 10.09 -22.83 -15.84
CA ASP A 21 10.33 -23.80 -16.90
C ASP A 21 9.41 -25.05 -16.76
N ASP A 22 8.96 -25.37 -15.54
CA ASP A 22 7.93 -26.38 -15.22
C ASP A 22 6.49 -25.84 -15.33
N GLY A 23 6.27 -24.64 -15.82
CA GLY A 23 4.96 -24.04 -16.05
C GLY A 23 4.30 -23.41 -14.81
N VAL A 24 5.02 -23.25 -13.70
CA VAL A 24 4.53 -22.54 -12.50
C VAL A 24 4.62 -21.04 -12.73
N SER A 25 3.49 -20.33 -12.63
CA SER A 25 3.48 -18.88 -12.74
C SER A 25 4.25 -18.22 -11.58
N TYR A 26 4.75 -17.00 -11.79
CA TYR A 26 5.41 -16.26 -10.71
C TYR A 26 4.50 -16.01 -9.49
N GLY A 27 3.20 -15.79 -9.73
CA GLY A 27 2.21 -15.63 -8.67
C GLY A 27 2.03 -16.91 -7.84
N ASP A 28 1.90 -18.05 -8.52
CA ASP A 28 1.82 -19.36 -7.87
C ASP A 28 3.10 -19.69 -7.09
N TYR A 29 4.27 -19.40 -7.68
CA TYR A 29 5.55 -19.61 -7.02
C TYR A 29 5.65 -18.76 -5.73
N LEU A 30 5.30 -17.48 -5.81
CA LEU A 30 5.32 -16.60 -4.66
C LEU A 30 4.39 -17.12 -3.55
N GLU A 31 3.19 -17.57 -3.91
CA GLU A 31 2.25 -18.16 -2.96
C GLU A 31 2.86 -19.40 -2.29
N GLN A 32 3.43 -20.35 -3.05
CA GLN A 32 4.06 -21.55 -2.52
C GLN A 32 5.25 -21.23 -1.60
N LEU A 33 6.12 -20.33 -2.03
CA LEU A 33 7.26 -19.89 -1.25
C LEU A 33 6.83 -19.29 0.08
N THR A 34 5.76 -18.51 0.05
CA THR A 34 5.19 -17.88 1.25
C THR A 34 4.65 -18.90 2.23
N TYR A 35 3.93 -19.93 1.76
CA TYR A 35 3.48 -21.04 2.61
C TYR A 35 4.65 -21.78 3.27
N LEU A 36 5.69 -22.08 2.51
CA LEU A 36 6.86 -22.78 3.01
C LEU A 36 7.65 -21.94 4.03
N ILE A 37 7.86 -20.66 3.77
CA ILE A 37 8.50 -19.73 4.73
C ILE A 37 7.67 -19.61 6.00
N PHE A 38 6.34 -19.50 5.88
CA PHE A 38 5.44 -19.45 7.03
C PHE A 38 5.57 -20.70 7.91
N LEU A 39 5.56 -21.90 7.31
CA LEU A 39 5.72 -23.18 8.02
C LEU A 39 7.06 -23.23 8.74
N LYS A 40 8.16 -22.86 8.07
CA LYS A 40 9.49 -22.83 8.65
C LYS A 40 9.59 -21.84 9.81
N MET A 41 9.08 -20.62 9.66
CA MET A 41 9.10 -19.63 10.74
C MET A 41 8.20 -20.03 11.91
N SER A 42 7.06 -20.65 11.65
CA SER A 42 6.21 -21.21 12.69
C SER A 42 6.95 -22.27 13.52
N GLU A 43 7.71 -23.14 12.86
CA GLU A 43 8.58 -24.10 13.53
C GLU A 43 9.63 -23.42 14.40
N GLU A 44 10.31 -22.40 13.88
CA GLU A 44 11.30 -21.63 14.63
C GLU A 44 10.67 -20.93 15.85
N TYR A 45 9.48 -20.34 15.71
CA TYR A 45 8.75 -19.73 16.81
C TYR A 45 8.29 -20.73 17.88
N SER A 46 8.05 -21.99 17.52
CA SER A 46 7.68 -23.03 18.47
C SER A 46 8.82 -23.44 19.38
N LYS A 47 10.07 -23.22 18.96
CA LYS A 47 11.32 -23.60 19.66
C LYS A 47 11.82 -22.50 20.62
N PRO A 48 12.70 -22.85 21.59
CA PRO A 48 13.39 -21.84 22.40
C PRO A 48 14.17 -20.85 21.53
N PRO A 49 14.25 -19.57 21.90
CA PRO A 49 13.74 -18.97 23.14
C PRO A 49 12.24 -18.59 23.10
N TYR A 50 11.61 -18.63 21.93
CA TYR A 50 10.26 -18.06 21.70
C TYR A 50 9.13 -18.90 22.32
N LYS A 51 9.16 -20.24 22.14
CA LYS A 51 8.17 -21.21 22.65
C LYS A 51 6.70 -20.80 22.39
N LYS A 52 6.41 -20.22 21.21
CA LYS A 52 5.06 -19.78 20.82
C LYS A 52 4.21 -20.96 20.41
N LYS A 53 2.91 -20.91 20.74
CA LYS A 53 1.91 -21.81 20.18
C LYS A 53 1.62 -21.38 18.75
N THR A 54 1.88 -22.23 17.77
CA THR A 54 1.73 -21.92 16.34
C THR A 54 0.39 -22.40 15.76
N GLY A 55 -0.35 -23.21 16.50
CA GLY A 55 -1.62 -23.79 16.04
C GLY A 55 -1.47 -24.83 14.95
N ILE A 56 -0.25 -25.13 14.49
CA ILE A 56 0.00 -26.19 13.51
C ILE A 56 -0.11 -27.54 14.20
N PRO A 57 -1.00 -28.48 13.74
CA PRO A 57 -1.16 -29.77 14.35
C PRO A 57 0.11 -30.63 14.22
N ALA A 58 0.33 -31.53 15.19
CA ALA A 58 1.37 -32.54 15.10
C ALA A 58 1.18 -33.42 13.86
N GLY A 59 2.27 -33.79 13.19
CA GLY A 59 2.25 -34.50 11.93
C GLY A 59 2.18 -33.61 10.69
N TYR A 60 2.02 -32.28 10.87
CA TYR A 60 1.95 -31.29 9.78
C TYR A 60 2.92 -30.12 9.96
N THR A 61 3.92 -30.32 10.80
CA THR A 61 4.95 -29.30 11.10
C THR A 61 6.03 -29.29 10.02
N TRP A 62 6.88 -28.27 10.05
CA TRP A 62 8.06 -28.22 9.18
C TRP A 62 8.97 -29.43 9.39
N SER A 63 9.19 -29.86 10.62
CA SER A 63 10.02 -31.03 10.96
C SER A 63 9.47 -32.33 10.40
N ASP A 64 8.14 -32.46 10.25
CA ASP A 64 7.51 -33.64 9.65
C ASP A 64 7.73 -33.71 8.11
N MET A 65 8.05 -32.55 7.48
CA MET A 65 8.16 -32.42 6.03
C MET A 65 9.61 -32.35 5.54
N ASN A 66 10.50 -31.60 6.22
CA ASN A 66 11.83 -31.25 5.69
C ASN A 66 12.81 -32.42 5.56
N THR A 67 12.53 -33.55 6.17
CA THR A 67 13.32 -34.81 6.06
C THR A 67 12.87 -35.71 4.91
N LEU A 68 11.68 -35.50 4.37
CA LEU A 68 11.08 -36.30 3.32
C LEU A 68 11.62 -35.92 1.93
N LYS A 69 11.45 -36.81 0.96
CA LYS A 69 11.92 -36.65 -0.43
C LYS A 69 10.92 -37.26 -1.41
N GLY A 70 10.99 -36.83 -2.66
CA GLY A 70 10.20 -37.43 -3.75
C GLY A 70 8.70 -37.34 -3.48
N ALA A 71 7.97 -38.41 -3.79
CA ALA A 71 6.52 -38.47 -3.64
C ALA A 71 6.05 -38.33 -2.20
N GLU A 72 6.81 -38.82 -1.21
CA GLU A 72 6.47 -38.70 0.21
C GLU A 72 6.45 -37.21 0.64
N LEU A 73 7.41 -36.41 0.18
CA LEU A 73 7.44 -34.97 0.44
C LEU A 73 6.23 -34.27 -0.21
N GLU A 74 5.91 -34.63 -1.44
CA GLU A 74 4.78 -34.03 -2.16
C GLU A 74 3.45 -34.32 -1.47
N GLU A 75 3.22 -35.58 -1.08
CA GLU A 75 2.01 -36.01 -0.35
C GLU A 75 1.90 -35.29 1.01
N GLN A 76 3.00 -35.25 1.76
CA GLN A 76 3.04 -34.56 3.06
C GLN A 76 2.73 -33.06 2.91
N TYR A 77 3.30 -32.42 1.90
CA TYR A 77 3.05 -30.99 1.65
C TYR A 77 1.58 -30.72 1.29
N LYS A 78 0.99 -31.54 0.39
CA LYS A 78 -0.45 -31.48 0.06
C LYS A 78 -1.31 -31.65 1.31
N ALA A 79 -1.05 -32.69 2.10
CA ALA A 79 -1.79 -32.98 3.33
C ALA A 79 -1.68 -31.84 4.34
N THR A 80 -0.50 -31.23 4.46
CA THR A 80 -0.27 -30.06 5.33
C THR A 80 -1.10 -28.85 4.89
N LEU A 81 -1.08 -28.48 3.60
CA LEU A 81 -1.89 -27.39 3.07
C LEU A 81 -3.38 -27.59 3.30
N GLU A 82 -3.89 -28.80 3.01
CA GLU A 82 -5.30 -29.14 3.23
C GLU A 82 -5.69 -29.10 4.71
N MET A 83 -4.86 -29.69 5.59
CA MET A 83 -5.14 -29.69 7.02
C MET A 83 -5.19 -28.28 7.59
N LEU A 84 -4.26 -27.42 7.22
CA LEU A 84 -4.23 -26.03 7.66
C LEU A 84 -5.40 -25.20 7.09
N GLY A 85 -5.80 -25.47 5.86
CA GLY A 85 -6.98 -24.84 5.25
C GLY A 85 -8.31 -25.19 5.91
N ARG A 86 -8.38 -26.29 6.66
CA ARG A 86 -9.56 -26.72 7.44
C ARG A 86 -9.58 -26.17 8.86
N GLN A 87 -8.48 -25.54 9.30
CA GLN A 87 -8.42 -24.92 10.63
C GLN A 87 -9.33 -23.68 10.70
N GLY A 88 -9.71 -23.29 11.92
CA GLY A 88 -10.35 -22.00 12.17
C GLY A 88 -9.33 -20.85 12.26
N GLY A 89 -9.84 -19.63 12.43
CA GLY A 89 -9.02 -18.45 12.69
C GLY A 89 -8.08 -18.07 11.55
N LEU A 90 -6.91 -17.57 11.91
CA LEU A 90 -5.90 -17.06 10.97
C LEU A 90 -5.38 -18.15 10.01
N LEU A 91 -5.07 -19.34 10.52
CA LEU A 91 -4.55 -20.44 9.69
C LEU A 91 -5.53 -20.82 8.59
N GLY A 92 -6.81 -21.03 8.93
CA GLY A 92 -7.83 -21.35 7.95
C GLY A 92 -7.97 -20.26 6.89
N LYS A 93 -7.86 -18.98 7.25
CA LYS A 93 -7.92 -17.87 6.27
C LYS A 93 -6.70 -17.86 5.33
N ILE A 94 -5.51 -18.10 5.85
CA ILE A 94 -4.26 -18.15 5.06
C ILE A 94 -4.31 -19.34 4.08
N PHE A 95 -4.61 -20.54 4.56
CA PHE A 95 -4.49 -21.76 3.80
C PHE A 95 -5.79 -22.20 3.11
N LYS A 96 -6.89 -21.42 3.20
CA LYS A 96 -8.15 -21.74 2.52
C LYS A 96 -7.95 -21.90 1.02
N GLY A 97 -8.23 -23.11 0.52
CA GLY A 97 -8.04 -23.45 -0.90
C GLY A 97 -6.60 -23.52 -1.36
N ALA A 98 -5.63 -23.57 -0.44
CA ALA A 98 -4.23 -23.76 -0.76
C ALA A 98 -4.01 -25.16 -1.38
N THR A 99 -3.31 -25.20 -2.49
CA THR A 99 -2.95 -26.43 -3.20
C THR A 99 -1.48 -26.38 -3.59
N ASN A 100 -0.83 -27.55 -3.65
CA ASN A 100 0.53 -27.61 -4.17
C ASN A 100 0.54 -27.29 -5.68
N LYS A 101 1.30 -26.26 -6.06
CA LYS A 101 1.52 -25.85 -7.46
C LYS A 101 2.87 -26.29 -8.02
N ILE A 102 3.74 -26.85 -7.17
CA ILE A 102 5.06 -27.37 -7.56
C ILE A 102 4.91 -28.83 -7.91
N SER A 103 4.73 -29.12 -9.20
CA SER A 103 4.50 -30.49 -9.71
C SER A 103 5.76 -31.37 -9.67
N ASN A 104 6.94 -30.76 -9.66
CA ASN A 104 8.21 -31.47 -9.64
C ASN A 104 8.73 -31.67 -8.20
N ALA A 105 8.64 -32.89 -7.67
CA ALA A 105 9.05 -33.19 -6.30
C ALA A 105 10.54 -32.89 -6.02
N ALA A 106 11.41 -32.95 -7.03
CA ALA A 106 12.83 -32.63 -6.86
C ALA A 106 13.02 -31.11 -6.69
N ILE A 107 12.23 -30.30 -7.38
CA ILE A 107 12.24 -28.85 -7.21
C ILE A 107 11.64 -28.47 -5.84
N LEU A 108 10.52 -29.08 -5.46
CA LEU A 108 9.93 -28.87 -4.12
C LEU A 108 10.98 -29.18 -3.03
N TYR A 109 11.69 -30.29 -3.13
CA TYR A 109 12.76 -30.66 -2.19
C TYR A 109 13.86 -29.60 -2.14
N ARG A 110 14.31 -29.08 -3.30
CA ARG A 110 15.34 -28.02 -3.35
C ARG A 110 14.87 -26.73 -2.67
N VAL A 111 13.60 -26.33 -2.89
CA VAL A 111 13.00 -25.16 -2.24
C VAL A 111 12.96 -25.36 -0.73
N VAL A 112 12.47 -26.50 -0.25
CA VAL A 112 12.41 -26.84 1.18
C VAL A 112 13.80 -26.81 1.81
N GLN A 113 14.81 -27.45 1.18
CA GLN A 113 16.17 -27.49 1.69
C GLN A 113 16.86 -26.12 1.72
N MET A 114 16.53 -25.24 0.77
CA MET A 114 17.06 -23.89 0.75
C MET A 114 16.46 -23.05 1.89
N ILE A 115 15.13 -23.13 2.08
CA ILE A 115 14.44 -22.42 3.16
C ILE A 115 14.93 -22.94 4.52
N ASP A 116 15.19 -24.23 4.65
CA ASP A 116 15.63 -24.84 5.91
C ASP A 116 17.02 -24.39 6.36
N LYS A 117 17.89 -24.01 5.45
CA LYS A 117 19.27 -23.53 5.76
C LYS A 117 19.30 -22.17 6.43
N GLU A 118 18.25 -21.38 6.28
CA GLU A 118 18.20 -20.00 6.81
C GLU A 118 17.45 -19.96 8.15
N LYS A 119 17.83 -19.01 9.01
CA LYS A 119 17.16 -18.73 10.30
C LYS A 119 16.25 -17.53 10.15
N TRP A 120 15.05 -17.75 9.67
CA TRP A 120 14.11 -16.70 9.30
C TRP A 120 13.66 -15.81 10.45
N VAL A 121 13.40 -16.37 11.63
CA VAL A 121 12.88 -15.60 12.79
C VAL A 121 13.93 -14.65 13.35
N SER A 122 15.21 -14.99 13.26
CA SER A 122 16.31 -14.14 13.75
C SER A 122 16.69 -13.01 12.81
N MET A 123 16.19 -13.01 11.57
CA MET A 123 16.36 -11.89 10.64
C MET A 123 15.63 -10.67 11.16
N SER A 124 16.18 -9.47 10.94
CA SER A 124 15.45 -8.23 11.25
C SER A 124 14.15 -8.14 10.48
N SER A 125 13.18 -7.36 10.98
CA SER A 125 11.92 -7.09 10.28
C SER A 125 12.16 -6.52 8.89
N ASP A 126 13.17 -5.67 8.74
CA ASP A 126 13.54 -5.06 7.45
C ASP A 126 13.96 -6.12 6.42
N VAL A 127 14.83 -7.07 6.82
CA VAL A 127 15.29 -8.14 5.93
C VAL A 127 14.13 -9.03 5.47
N LYS A 128 13.20 -9.38 6.37
CA LYS A 128 12.00 -10.18 6.01
C LYS A 128 11.10 -9.41 5.07
N GLY A 129 10.86 -8.13 5.36
CA GLY A 129 10.10 -7.23 4.52
C GLY A 129 10.74 -7.10 3.14
N GLU A 130 12.05 -6.84 3.07
CA GLU A 130 12.78 -6.72 1.80
C GLU A 130 12.75 -8.00 0.96
N ILE A 131 12.87 -9.19 1.57
CA ILE A 131 12.74 -10.46 0.86
C ILE A 131 11.33 -10.57 0.26
N TYR A 132 10.31 -10.32 1.08
CA TYR A 132 8.93 -10.41 0.65
C TYR A 132 8.58 -9.37 -0.43
N GLU A 133 9.04 -8.16 -0.25
CA GLU A 133 8.87 -7.06 -1.18
C GLU A 133 9.62 -7.28 -2.49
N GLY A 134 10.86 -7.76 -2.42
CA GLY A 134 11.63 -8.12 -3.61
C GLY A 134 10.95 -9.23 -4.43
N LEU A 135 10.26 -10.16 -3.77
CA LEU A 135 9.46 -11.20 -4.44
C LEU A 135 8.19 -10.62 -5.07
N LEU A 136 7.48 -9.74 -4.36
CA LEU A 136 6.31 -9.04 -4.87
C LEU A 136 6.65 -8.13 -6.04
N GLN A 137 7.78 -7.42 -5.93
CA GLN A 137 8.29 -6.54 -6.96
C GLN A 137 8.52 -7.26 -8.28
N LYS A 138 9.21 -8.39 -8.22
CA LYS A 138 9.49 -9.17 -9.42
C LYS A 138 8.23 -9.80 -10.02
N ASN A 139 7.25 -10.18 -9.17
CA ASN A 139 5.95 -10.61 -9.66
C ASN A 139 5.22 -9.46 -10.40
N ALA A 140 5.31 -8.24 -9.90
CA ALA A 140 4.72 -7.06 -10.56
C ALA A 140 5.41 -6.69 -11.89
N GLU A 141 6.74 -6.90 -12.00
CA GLU A 141 7.51 -6.66 -13.23
C GLU A 141 7.11 -7.64 -14.36
N ASP A 142 6.70 -8.86 -14.03
CA ASP A 142 6.36 -9.90 -15.01
C ASP A 142 4.87 -9.94 -15.41
N ILE A 143 3.99 -9.40 -14.58
CA ILE A 143 2.55 -9.28 -14.91
C ILE A 143 2.34 -8.02 -15.75
N LYS A 144 2.53 -8.15 -17.09
CA LYS A 144 2.23 -7.09 -18.07
C LYS A 144 0.74 -6.76 -18.20
N SER A 145 -0.15 -7.37 -17.44
CA SER A 145 -1.58 -7.19 -17.50
C SER A 145 -2.12 -6.41 -16.29
N GLY A 146 -2.46 -5.20 -16.49
CA GLY A 146 -3.59 -4.35 -16.07
C GLY A 146 -4.07 -4.26 -14.63
N ALA A 147 -3.82 -5.19 -13.76
CA ALA A 147 -4.14 -5.10 -12.34
C ALA A 147 -2.92 -4.54 -11.58
N GLY A 148 -2.61 -3.28 -11.80
CA GLY A 148 -1.48 -2.61 -11.18
C GLY A 148 -1.64 -2.52 -9.67
N GLN A 149 -1.17 -3.51 -8.95
CA GLN A 149 -0.87 -3.37 -7.53
C GLN A 149 0.30 -2.41 -7.41
N TYR A 150 -0.01 -1.16 -7.11
CA TYR A 150 0.99 -0.12 -6.90
C TYR A 150 1.62 -0.33 -5.54
N PHE A 151 2.81 -0.88 -5.56
CA PHE A 151 3.62 -1.01 -4.37
C PHE A 151 4.10 0.37 -3.92
N THR A 152 3.80 0.74 -2.69
CA THR A 152 4.22 2.03 -2.14
C THR A 152 5.67 1.94 -1.67
N PRO A 153 6.59 2.80 -2.14
CA PRO A 153 7.98 2.78 -1.70
C PRO A 153 8.11 2.91 -0.18
N ARG A 154 8.96 2.08 0.42
CA ARG A 154 9.18 2.08 1.88
C ARG A 154 9.59 3.44 2.46
N PRO A 155 10.50 4.21 1.83
CA PRO A 155 10.82 5.54 2.32
C PRO A 155 9.60 6.45 2.40
N LEU A 156 8.69 6.38 1.41
CA LEU A 156 7.44 7.16 1.43
C LEU A 156 6.52 6.73 2.59
N ILE A 157 6.34 5.42 2.79
CA ILE A 157 5.53 4.89 3.89
C ILE A 157 6.09 5.37 5.23
N ARG A 158 7.40 5.25 5.45
CA ARG A 158 8.05 5.73 6.69
C ARG A 158 7.91 7.23 6.89
N ALA A 159 8.04 8.03 5.82
CA ALA A 159 7.82 9.46 5.90
C ALA A 159 6.37 9.81 6.29
N MET A 160 5.38 9.15 5.69
CA MET A 160 3.97 9.32 6.05
C MET A 160 3.71 8.98 7.51
N VAL A 161 4.24 7.85 8.00
CA VAL A 161 4.12 7.44 9.40
C VAL A 161 4.79 8.44 10.34
N ARG A 162 5.99 8.94 10.01
CA ARG A 162 6.70 9.97 10.81
C ARG A 162 5.93 11.29 10.87
N CYS A 163 5.25 11.67 9.79
CA CYS A 163 4.42 12.87 9.76
C CYS A 163 3.16 12.73 10.61
N ILE A 164 2.46 11.60 10.52
CA ILE A 164 1.23 11.32 11.28
C ILE A 164 1.52 11.05 12.75
N ARG A 165 2.66 10.41 13.07
CA ARG A 165 3.07 10.06 14.45
C ARG A 165 1.98 9.31 15.22
N PRO A 166 1.60 8.10 14.79
CA PRO A 166 0.60 7.34 15.52
C PRO A 166 1.03 7.08 16.97
N GLU A 167 0.07 7.07 17.89
CA GLU A 167 0.29 6.92 19.33
C GLU A 167 -0.06 5.50 19.81
N PRO A 168 0.58 5.01 20.88
CA PRO A 168 0.19 3.75 21.52
C PRO A 168 -1.27 3.79 21.99
N GLY A 169 -1.95 2.63 21.92
CA GLY A 169 -3.36 2.51 22.33
C GLY A 169 -4.36 3.13 21.34
N LYS A 170 -3.93 3.54 20.16
CA LYS A 170 -4.75 4.08 19.08
C LYS A 170 -4.88 3.10 17.92
N THR A 171 -5.92 3.29 17.12
CA THR A 171 -6.28 2.42 16.00
C THR A 171 -5.86 3.00 14.66
N ILE A 172 -5.38 2.14 13.76
CA ILE A 172 -4.87 2.50 12.43
C ILE A 172 -5.59 1.66 11.38
N ALA A 173 -6.14 2.29 10.35
CA ALA A 173 -6.72 1.57 9.22
C ALA A 173 -5.97 1.79 7.92
N ASP A 174 -6.00 0.76 7.07
CA ASP A 174 -5.66 0.81 5.65
C ASP A 174 -6.73 0.05 4.85
N PRO A 175 -7.66 0.75 4.19
CA PRO A 175 -8.76 0.13 3.45
C PRO A 175 -8.33 -0.56 2.15
N CYS A 176 -7.06 -0.52 1.78
CA CYS A 176 -6.45 -1.21 0.63
C CYS A 176 -5.02 -1.63 0.96
N CYS A 177 -4.89 -2.44 2.02
CA CYS A 177 -3.64 -2.65 2.73
C CYS A 177 -2.56 -3.40 1.93
N GLY A 178 -2.90 -4.00 0.79
CA GLY A 178 -1.93 -4.77 0.02
C GLY A 178 -1.25 -5.84 0.88
N SER A 179 0.08 -5.82 0.94
CA SER A 179 0.87 -6.71 1.79
C SER A 179 1.00 -6.27 3.25
N GLY A 180 0.33 -5.19 3.67
CA GLY A 180 0.38 -4.66 5.03
C GLY A 180 1.54 -3.70 5.31
N GLY A 181 2.13 -3.10 4.27
CA GLY A 181 3.32 -2.26 4.39
C GLY A 181 3.17 -1.07 5.35
N PHE A 182 2.02 -0.38 5.35
CA PHE A 182 1.75 0.71 6.29
C PHE A 182 1.65 0.22 7.74
N PHE A 183 1.07 -0.96 7.98
CA PHE A 183 0.98 -1.52 9.33
C PHE A 183 2.34 -1.89 9.89
N LEU A 184 3.22 -2.46 9.06
CA LEU A 184 4.58 -2.80 9.49
C LEU A 184 5.38 -1.54 9.85
N ALA A 185 5.32 -0.50 9.02
CA ALA A 185 6.02 0.75 9.30
C ALA A 185 5.45 1.48 10.54
N ALA A 186 4.13 1.42 10.74
CA ALA A 186 3.52 1.96 11.94
C ALA A 186 3.91 1.17 13.21
N GLN A 187 3.97 -0.16 13.11
CA GLN A 187 4.46 -1.01 14.20
C GLN A 187 5.92 -0.69 14.54
N GLU A 188 6.79 -0.59 13.53
CA GLU A 188 8.19 -0.22 13.71
C GLU A 188 8.31 1.13 14.42
N PHE A 189 7.56 2.15 13.98
CA PHE A 189 7.54 3.46 14.60
C PHE A 189 7.07 3.42 16.06
N LEU A 190 6.01 2.65 16.36
CA LEU A 190 5.43 2.52 17.70
C LEU A 190 6.34 1.72 18.65
N THR A 191 7.12 0.77 18.14
CA THR A 191 8.03 -0.07 18.95
C THR A 191 9.43 0.50 19.07
N ASP A 192 9.75 1.57 18.35
CA ASP A 192 11.02 2.26 18.49
C ASP A 192 11.07 3.01 19.85
N GLU A 193 11.97 2.60 20.73
CA GLU A 193 12.13 3.19 22.08
C GLU A 193 12.47 4.68 22.06
N ARG A 194 12.95 5.21 20.93
CA ARG A 194 13.16 6.66 20.72
C ARG A 194 11.86 7.43 20.62
N ASN A 195 10.78 6.77 20.21
CA ASN A 195 9.45 7.36 20.09
C ASN A 195 8.60 7.08 21.34
N TYR A 196 8.51 5.80 21.77
CA TYR A 196 7.64 5.38 22.85
C TYR A 196 8.24 4.23 23.67
N LEU A 197 8.01 4.25 24.97
CA LEU A 197 8.30 3.12 25.87
C LEU A 197 6.98 2.36 26.14
N LEU A 198 6.76 1.30 25.38
CA LEU A 198 5.54 0.50 25.45
C LEU A 198 5.52 -0.41 26.68
N ASP A 199 4.47 -0.34 27.48
CA ASP A 199 4.21 -1.29 28.55
C ASP A 199 3.62 -2.61 28.00
N ARG A 200 3.26 -3.54 28.91
CA ARG A 200 2.66 -4.82 28.54
C ARG A 200 1.28 -4.65 27.86
N LYS A 201 0.48 -3.70 28.34
CA LYS A 201 -0.86 -3.44 27.82
C LYS A 201 -0.79 -2.82 26.42
N ASP A 202 0.14 -1.88 26.23
CA ASP A 202 0.39 -1.27 24.92
C ASP A 202 0.83 -2.32 23.90
N LYS A 203 1.73 -3.23 24.26
CA LYS A 203 2.19 -4.33 23.39
C LYS A 203 1.08 -5.30 23.03
N GLU A 204 0.17 -5.60 23.97
CA GLU A 204 -0.99 -6.45 23.74
C GLU A 204 -2.00 -5.75 22.78
N PHE A 205 -2.29 -4.47 23.00
CA PHE A 205 -3.14 -3.67 22.15
C PHE A 205 -2.55 -3.54 20.74
N LEU A 206 -1.26 -3.23 20.63
CA LEU A 206 -0.55 -3.13 19.35
C LEU A 206 -0.67 -4.41 18.53
N LYS A 207 -0.54 -5.57 19.20
CA LYS A 207 -0.65 -6.87 18.55
C LYS A 207 -2.05 -7.19 18.04
N ASN A 208 -3.10 -6.88 18.83
CA ASN A 208 -4.43 -7.46 18.62
C ASN A 208 -5.51 -6.46 18.19
N GLU A 209 -5.34 -5.16 18.47
CA GLU A 209 -6.42 -4.19 18.37
C GLU A 209 -6.09 -2.96 17.54
N THR A 210 -4.79 -2.70 17.25
CA THR A 210 -4.36 -1.48 16.55
C THR A 210 -4.77 -1.46 15.08
N PHE A 211 -4.71 -2.59 14.36
CA PHE A 211 -4.74 -2.59 12.89
C PHE A 211 -6.04 -3.11 12.29
N TYR A 212 -6.58 -2.35 11.32
CA TYR A 212 -7.81 -2.62 10.58
C TYR A 212 -7.56 -2.53 9.08
N GLY A 213 -7.36 -3.65 8.39
CA GLY A 213 -7.07 -3.71 6.97
C GLY A 213 -8.23 -4.24 6.14
N ASN A 214 -8.32 -3.78 4.89
CA ASN A 214 -9.10 -4.43 3.84
C ASN A 214 -8.20 -4.74 2.64
N GLU A 215 -8.43 -5.90 2.02
CA GLU A 215 -7.79 -6.27 0.76
C GLU A 215 -8.79 -6.99 -0.14
N LEU A 216 -8.85 -6.57 -1.39
CA LEU A 216 -9.81 -7.10 -2.37
C LEU A 216 -9.33 -8.43 -2.99
N VAL A 217 -8.02 -8.54 -3.23
CA VAL A 217 -7.41 -9.67 -3.95
C VAL A 217 -7.06 -10.79 -2.98
N ALA A 218 -7.66 -11.97 -3.16
CA ALA A 218 -7.54 -13.09 -2.24
C ALA A 218 -6.09 -13.52 -1.98
N ASN A 219 -5.23 -13.56 -3.00
CA ASN A 219 -3.82 -13.94 -2.84
C ASN A 219 -3.04 -12.88 -2.06
N THR A 220 -3.27 -11.60 -2.36
CA THR A 220 -2.66 -10.48 -1.61
C THR A 220 -3.12 -10.46 -0.16
N PHE A 221 -4.40 -10.73 0.10
CA PHE A 221 -4.95 -10.88 1.45
C PHE A 221 -4.23 -11.97 2.26
N LYS A 222 -4.05 -13.17 1.68
CA LYS A 222 -3.29 -14.26 2.32
C LYS A 222 -1.85 -13.83 2.64
N MET A 223 -1.20 -13.17 1.67
CA MET A 223 0.14 -12.64 1.84
C MET A 223 0.21 -11.60 2.96
N ALA A 224 -0.75 -10.67 3.03
CA ALA A 224 -0.84 -9.71 4.11
C ALA A 224 -0.94 -10.39 5.47
N LEU A 225 -1.86 -11.34 5.62
CA LEU A 225 -2.04 -12.08 6.88
C LEU A 225 -0.75 -12.78 7.33
N MET A 226 -0.05 -13.44 6.41
CA MET A 226 1.22 -14.10 6.71
C MET A 226 2.29 -13.10 7.10
N ASN A 227 2.43 -12.01 6.34
CA ASN A 227 3.38 -10.95 6.62
C ASN A 227 3.17 -10.33 8.01
N LEU A 228 1.93 -9.97 8.34
CA LEU A 228 1.57 -9.39 9.62
C LEU A 228 1.80 -10.37 10.79
N TYR A 229 1.39 -11.62 10.63
CA TYR A 229 1.64 -12.65 11.63
C TYR A 229 3.12 -12.87 11.90
N LEU A 230 3.96 -12.89 10.87
CA LEU A 230 5.41 -13.04 10.99
C LEU A 230 6.06 -11.87 11.74
N HIS A 231 5.43 -10.69 11.70
CA HIS A 231 5.82 -9.51 12.47
C HIS A 231 5.10 -9.38 13.83
N ASN A 232 4.42 -10.45 14.27
CA ASN A 232 3.69 -10.49 15.53
C ASN A 232 2.49 -9.53 15.61
N ILE A 233 1.84 -9.28 14.49
CA ILE A 233 0.56 -8.57 14.38
C ILE A 233 -0.56 -9.60 14.17
N GLY A 234 -1.59 -9.53 14.99
CA GLY A 234 -2.68 -10.52 15.03
C GLY A 234 -2.35 -11.76 15.84
N ASP A 235 -3.34 -12.61 16.03
CA ASP A 235 -3.23 -13.87 16.77
C ASP A 235 -3.87 -15.02 15.99
N ILE A 236 -3.35 -16.23 16.13
CA ILE A 236 -3.88 -17.42 15.44
C ILE A 236 -5.32 -17.71 15.83
N TYR A 237 -5.65 -17.48 17.08
CA TYR A 237 -6.99 -17.75 17.66
C TYR A 237 -7.78 -16.47 17.94
N GLY A 238 -7.19 -15.30 17.73
CA GLY A 238 -7.74 -14.01 18.06
C GLY A 238 -8.19 -13.19 16.86
N ASN A 239 -8.00 -11.89 16.97
CA ASN A 239 -8.35 -10.94 15.93
C ASN A 239 -7.48 -11.13 14.67
N VAL A 240 -8.14 -11.09 13.52
CA VAL A 240 -7.48 -11.10 12.21
C VAL A 240 -7.45 -9.67 11.69
N PRO A 241 -6.28 -9.07 11.55
CA PRO A 241 -6.15 -7.62 11.30
C PRO A 241 -6.60 -7.18 9.89
N VAL A 242 -6.87 -8.11 8.98
CA VAL A 242 -7.28 -7.81 7.60
C VAL A 242 -8.57 -8.56 7.25
N THR A 243 -9.46 -7.90 6.52
CA THR A 243 -10.69 -8.46 5.97
C THR A 243 -10.57 -8.56 4.45
N LEU A 244 -10.98 -9.71 3.88
CA LEU A 244 -11.08 -9.89 2.44
C LEU A 244 -12.40 -9.29 1.94
N GLY A 245 -12.32 -8.37 0.98
CA GLY A 245 -13.49 -7.79 0.35
C GLY A 245 -13.26 -6.36 -0.16
N ASP A 246 -14.26 -5.83 -0.86
CA ASP A 246 -14.26 -4.46 -1.34
C ASP A 246 -14.65 -3.50 -0.20
N ALA A 247 -13.71 -2.68 0.23
CA ALA A 247 -13.90 -1.67 1.28
C ALA A 247 -14.95 -0.61 0.94
N LEU A 248 -15.22 -0.40 -0.34
CA LEU A 248 -16.15 0.65 -0.79
C LEU A 248 -17.63 0.23 -0.75
N LEU A 249 -17.93 -1.07 -0.65
CA LEU A 249 -19.31 -1.57 -0.72
C LEU A 249 -20.20 -1.06 0.40
N THR A 250 -19.68 -1.01 1.62
CA THR A 250 -20.46 -0.63 2.81
C THR A 250 -19.63 0.13 3.83
N ASP A 251 -20.29 0.85 4.74
CA ASP A 251 -19.66 1.33 5.96
C ASP A 251 -19.32 0.12 6.85
N PRO A 252 -18.05 -0.09 7.22
CA PRO A 252 -17.66 -1.25 8.03
C PRO A 252 -18.09 -1.14 9.50
N GLY A 253 -18.68 -0.01 9.92
CA GLY A 253 -19.21 0.21 11.27
C GLY A 253 -18.15 0.58 12.32
N TYR A 254 -16.86 0.47 12.04
CA TYR A 254 -15.79 0.91 12.94
C TYR A 254 -15.33 2.34 12.64
N ARG A 255 -14.68 2.97 13.62
CA ARG A 255 -14.01 4.26 13.48
C ARG A 255 -12.62 4.19 14.09
N VAL A 256 -11.63 4.72 13.36
CA VAL A 256 -10.21 4.64 13.72
C VAL A 256 -9.60 6.01 13.98
N ASP A 257 -8.49 6.02 14.70
CA ASP A 257 -7.76 7.25 15.00
C ASP A 257 -6.92 7.72 13.81
N TYR A 258 -6.35 6.76 13.05
CA TYR A 258 -5.48 7.07 11.91
C TYR A 258 -5.85 6.25 10.68
N VAL A 259 -5.71 6.87 9.49
CA VAL A 259 -5.75 6.17 8.21
C VAL A 259 -4.45 6.45 7.45
N LEU A 260 -3.75 5.40 7.08
CA LEU A 260 -2.53 5.43 6.28
C LEU A 260 -2.74 4.49 5.09
N THR A 261 -2.81 5.02 3.87
CA THR A 261 -3.22 4.19 2.74
C THR A 261 -2.74 4.71 1.39
N ASN A 262 -2.56 3.80 0.45
CA ASN A 262 -2.37 4.08 -0.97
C ASN A 262 -3.46 3.35 -1.78
N PRO A 263 -4.62 3.99 -2.03
CA PRO A 263 -5.69 3.39 -2.83
C PRO A 263 -5.25 3.04 -4.25
N PRO A 264 -5.84 2.00 -4.87
CA PRO A 264 -5.46 1.58 -6.22
C PRO A 264 -5.72 2.71 -7.23
N PHE A 265 -4.73 2.95 -8.12
CA PHE A 265 -4.86 3.94 -9.18
C PHE A 265 -5.62 3.33 -10.37
N GLY A 266 -6.75 3.89 -10.69
CA GLY A 266 -7.61 3.51 -11.81
C GLY A 266 -8.89 4.32 -11.74
N LYS A 267 -9.28 4.96 -12.83
CA LYS A 267 -10.37 5.93 -12.80
C LYS A 267 -11.73 5.29 -12.53
N LYS A 268 -11.99 4.09 -13.07
CA LYS A 268 -13.32 3.47 -13.04
C LYS A 268 -13.34 2.16 -12.26
N SER A 269 -14.45 1.96 -11.55
CA SER A 269 -14.88 0.64 -11.13
C SER A 269 -15.80 0.12 -12.24
N SER A 270 -15.46 -1.00 -12.88
CA SER A 270 -16.34 -1.67 -13.82
C SER A 270 -16.60 -3.10 -13.36
N ILE A 271 -17.79 -3.59 -13.66
CA ILE A 271 -18.14 -5.01 -13.58
C ILE A 271 -18.29 -5.48 -15.01
N THR A 272 -17.55 -6.51 -15.40
CA THR A 272 -17.77 -7.22 -16.64
C THR A 272 -18.94 -8.19 -16.43
N MET A 273 -20.06 -7.95 -17.07
CA MET A 273 -21.19 -8.86 -17.12
C MET A 273 -21.26 -9.52 -18.49
N THR A 274 -21.48 -10.82 -18.50
CA THR A 274 -21.76 -11.55 -19.73
C THR A 274 -23.26 -11.45 -20.00
N ASN A 275 -23.65 -10.83 -21.10
CA ASN A 275 -25.05 -10.74 -21.50
C ASN A 275 -25.57 -12.11 -21.96
N GLU A 276 -26.87 -12.20 -22.24
CA GLU A 276 -27.54 -13.43 -22.70
C GLU A 276 -26.99 -13.95 -24.05
N GLN A 277 -26.30 -13.08 -24.81
CA GLN A 277 -25.64 -13.41 -26.07
C GLN A 277 -24.20 -13.92 -25.88
N GLY A 278 -23.67 -13.92 -24.65
CA GLY A 278 -22.30 -14.33 -24.34
C GLY A 278 -21.25 -13.25 -24.60
N GLU A 279 -21.67 -12.02 -24.84
CA GLU A 279 -20.78 -10.86 -25.01
C GLU A 279 -20.46 -10.25 -23.65
N GLU A 280 -19.20 -9.81 -23.48
CA GLU A 280 -18.77 -9.10 -22.27
C GLU A 280 -19.16 -7.62 -22.38
N GLU A 281 -20.01 -7.17 -21.46
CA GLU A 281 -20.36 -5.76 -21.28
C GLU A 281 -19.71 -5.23 -20.01
N GLU A 282 -18.96 -4.12 -20.13
CA GLU A 282 -18.45 -3.39 -18.98
C GLU A 282 -19.47 -2.37 -18.51
N GLU A 283 -20.01 -2.56 -17.30
CA GLU A 283 -20.86 -1.60 -16.64
C GLU A 283 -20.10 -0.83 -15.55
N ASP A 284 -20.18 0.51 -15.58
CA ASP A 284 -19.56 1.34 -14.55
C ASP A 284 -20.17 1.04 -13.17
N LEU A 285 -19.37 0.54 -12.24
CA LEU A 285 -19.80 0.31 -10.88
C LEU A 285 -19.85 1.63 -10.12
N VAL A 286 -21.05 2.06 -9.77
CA VAL A 286 -21.29 3.27 -8.99
C VAL A 286 -21.65 2.89 -7.56
N TYR A 287 -20.86 3.37 -6.58
CA TYR A 287 -21.13 3.15 -5.18
C TYR A 287 -22.17 4.15 -4.65
N ASN A 288 -23.38 3.69 -4.41
CA ASN A 288 -24.45 4.49 -3.83
C ASN A 288 -24.51 4.28 -2.31
N ARG A 289 -23.75 5.08 -1.57
CA ARG A 289 -23.67 5.04 -0.11
C ARG A 289 -24.20 6.33 0.49
N GLN A 290 -25.03 6.22 1.52
CA GLN A 290 -25.64 7.38 2.20
C GLN A 290 -24.63 8.25 2.98
N ASP A 291 -23.50 7.66 3.37
CA ASP A 291 -22.41 8.35 4.05
C ASP A 291 -21.43 9.05 3.11
N PHE A 292 -21.57 8.85 1.79
CA PHE A 292 -20.79 9.55 0.79
C PHE A 292 -21.39 10.91 0.44
N TRP A 293 -20.55 11.90 0.20
CA TRP A 293 -20.97 13.25 -0.16
C TRP A 293 -21.58 13.34 -1.55
N THR A 294 -21.10 12.51 -2.47
CA THR A 294 -21.59 12.42 -3.85
C THR A 294 -21.32 11.04 -4.44
N THR A 295 -22.08 10.70 -5.46
CA THR A 295 -21.92 9.45 -6.19
C THR A 295 -20.86 9.61 -7.27
N SER A 296 -19.97 8.64 -7.41
CA SER A 296 -18.91 8.61 -8.41
C SER A 296 -18.54 7.18 -8.80
N SER A 297 -18.17 6.95 -10.07
CA SER A 297 -17.50 5.73 -10.52
C SER A 297 -15.98 5.77 -10.31
N ASN A 298 -15.41 6.93 -9.96
CA ASN A 298 -13.99 7.11 -9.72
C ASN A 298 -13.59 6.53 -8.37
N LYS A 299 -12.79 5.45 -8.37
CA LYS A 299 -12.36 4.74 -7.16
C LYS A 299 -11.62 5.63 -6.16
N GLN A 300 -10.71 6.48 -6.63
CA GLN A 300 -9.89 7.30 -5.74
C GLN A 300 -10.76 8.33 -4.99
N LEU A 301 -11.73 8.93 -5.68
CA LEU A 301 -12.69 9.85 -5.07
C LEU A 301 -13.57 9.12 -4.03
N ASN A 302 -13.98 7.89 -4.31
CA ASN A 302 -14.74 7.08 -3.37
C ASN A 302 -13.92 6.66 -2.16
N PHE A 303 -12.63 6.38 -2.32
CA PHE A 303 -11.74 6.11 -1.19
C PHE A 303 -11.58 7.32 -0.26
N ILE A 304 -11.51 8.54 -0.79
CA ILE A 304 -11.47 9.76 0.05
C ILE A 304 -12.73 9.86 0.91
N GLN A 305 -13.91 9.64 0.33
CA GLN A 305 -15.18 9.64 1.06
C GLN A 305 -15.22 8.52 2.11
N HIS A 306 -14.80 7.32 1.74
CA HIS A 306 -14.72 6.19 2.65
C HIS A 306 -13.75 6.44 3.83
N ILE A 307 -12.58 7.02 3.56
CA ILE A 307 -11.61 7.39 4.61
C ILE A 307 -12.24 8.39 5.57
N ASN A 308 -12.93 9.40 5.06
CA ASN A 308 -13.65 10.33 5.93
C ASN A 308 -14.71 9.64 6.78
N THR A 309 -15.42 8.63 6.24
CA THR A 309 -16.40 7.84 7.00
C THR A 309 -15.74 7.09 8.16
N ILE A 310 -14.65 6.36 7.91
CA ILE A 310 -14.02 5.50 8.91
C ILE A 310 -13.15 6.24 9.93
N LEU A 311 -12.83 7.51 9.71
CA LEU A 311 -12.12 8.31 10.70
C LEU A 311 -13.03 8.73 11.86
N LYS A 312 -12.49 8.67 13.09
CA LYS A 312 -13.05 9.36 14.26
C LYS A 312 -13.11 10.88 14.02
N ALA A 313 -13.94 11.60 14.76
CA ALA A 313 -14.08 13.05 14.63
C ALA A 313 -12.79 13.86 14.93
N THR A 314 -11.76 13.22 15.47
CA THR A 314 -10.43 13.80 15.73
C THR A 314 -9.33 12.95 15.10
N GLY A 315 -9.69 12.09 14.17
CA GLY A 315 -8.73 11.20 13.48
C GLY A 315 -7.98 11.91 12.37
N CYS A 316 -6.80 11.38 12.03
CA CYS A 316 -5.90 11.92 11.02
C CYS A 316 -5.70 10.93 9.87
N ALA A 317 -5.49 11.45 8.66
CA ALA A 317 -5.19 10.61 7.50
C ALA A 317 -3.99 11.12 6.71
N ALA A 318 -3.22 10.17 6.15
CA ALA A 318 -2.28 10.41 5.06
C ALA A 318 -2.60 9.45 3.92
N VAL A 319 -2.94 9.99 2.76
CA VAL A 319 -3.50 9.25 1.64
C VAL A 319 -2.73 9.56 0.37
N VAL A 320 -2.24 8.52 -0.31
CA VAL A 320 -1.66 8.67 -1.64
C VAL A 320 -2.79 8.81 -2.67
N VAL A 321 -2.74 9.86 -3.47
CA VAL A 321 -3.75 10.15 -4.49
C VAL A 321 -3.07 10.53 -5.81
N PRO A 322 -3.63 10.16 -6.98
CA PRO A 322 -3.15 10.65 -8.27
C PRO A 322 -3.53 12.11 -8.49
N ASP A 323 -2.86 12.76 -9.44
CA ASP A 323 -3.06 14.19 -9.72
C ASP A 323 -4.51 14.56 -10.03
N ASN A 324 -5.26 13.74 -10.76
CA ASN A 324 -6.64 14.03 -11.14
C ASN A 324 -7.54 14.31 -9.92
N VAL A 325 -7.28 13.71 -8.78
CA VAL A 325 -8.00 14.00 -7.52
C VAL A 325 -7.88 15.47 -7.12
N LEU A 326 -6.75 16.12 -7.45
CA LEU A 326 -6.51 17.51 -7.08
C LEU A 326 -7.25 18.53 -7.97
N PHE A 327 -7.68 18.15 -9.20
CA PHE A 327 -8.25 19.13 -10.15
C PHE A 327 -9.50 18.64 -10.91
N GLU A 328 -9.83 17.35 -10.90
CA GLU A 328 -10.99 16.82 -11.65
C GLU A 328 -12.29 17.56 -11.28
N GLY A 329 -13.10 17.89 -12.28
CA GLY A 329 -14.40 18.56 -12.10
C GLY A 329 -15.51 17.65 -11.60
N GLY A 330 -16.74 18.13 -11.58
CA GLY A 330 -17.92 17.36 -11.20
C GLY A 330 -17.81 16.78 -9.77
N PRO A 331 -17.95 15.44 -9.59
CA PRO A 331 -17.83 14.81 -8.29
C PRO A 331 -16.53 15.13 -7.57
N GLY A 332 -15.40 15.26 -8.31
CA GLY A 332 -14.10 15.61 -7.76
C GLY A 332 -14.09 16.97 -7.09
N GLU A 333 -14.70 17.97 -7.71
CA GLU A 333 -14.86 19.31 -7.14
C GLU A 333 -15.69 19.27 -5.86
N ILE A 334 -16.84 18.62 -5.87
CA ILE A 334 -17.72 18.48 -4.70
C ILE A 334 -16.94 17.85 -3.54
N ILE A 335 -16.19 16.78 -3.81
CA ILE A 335 -15.43 16.06 -2.77
C ILE A 335 -14.31 16.96 -2.21
N ARG A 336 -13.58 17.71 -3.03
CA ARG A 336 -12.56 18.66 -2.55
C ARG A 336 -13.16 19.76 -1.70
N GLN A 337 -14.28 20.37 -2.12
CA GLN A 337 -14.99 21.39 -1.33
C GLN A 337 -15.46 20.82 0.02
N LYS A 338 -16.02 19.60 0.03
CA LYS A 338 -16.45 18.92 1.25
C LYS A 338 -15.26 18.58 2.14
N LEU A 339 -14.15 18.08 1.58
CA LEU A 339 -12.93 17.79 2.33
C LEU A 339 -12.37 19.03 3.00
N LEU A 340 -12.23 20.16 2.27
CA LEU A 340 -11.80 21.44 2.83
C LEU A 340 -12.74 21.97 3.92
N HIS A 341 -14.05 21.76 3.75
CA HIS A 341 -15.05 22.24 4.70
C HIS A 341 -15.12 21.41 5.98
N THR A 342 -15.05 20.08 5.88
CA THR A 342 -15.30 19.16 7.01
C THR A 342 -14.04 18.66 7.71
N THR A 343 -12.87 18.89 7.11
CA THR A 343 -11.57 18.49 7.65
C THR A 343 -10.60 19.67 7.58
N ASP A 344 -9.50 19.54 8.32
CA ASP A 344 -8.34 20.41 8.14
C ASP A 344 -7.38 19.71 7.16
N LEU A 345 -7.55 19.97 5.85
CA LEU A 345 -6.61 19.54 4.82
C LEU A 345 -5.38 20.44 4.85
N HIS A 346 -4.39 20.07 5.64
CA HIS A 346 -3.29 20.97 6.01
C HIS A 346 -2.01 20.78 5.20
N THR A 347 -1.84 19.66 4.45
CA THR A 347 -0.57 19.40 3.74
C THR A 347 -0.79 18.56 2.49
N ILE A 348 -0.11 18.93 1.41
CA ILE A 348 0.02 18.14 0.19
C ILE A 348 1.51 17.98 -0.12
N LEU A 349 1.97 16.73 -0.25
CA LEU A 349 3.30 16.40 -0.77
C LEU A 349 3.16 15.97 -2.23
N ARG A 350 3.72 16.73 -3.16
CA ARG A 350 3.75 16.38 -4.58
C ARG A 350 4.91 15.42 -4.84
N LEU A 351 4.59 14.20 -5.25
CA LEU A 351 5.57 13.14 -5.42
C LEU A 351 6.25 13.19 -6.79
N PRO A 352 7.55 12.90 -6.87
CA PRO A 352 8.28 12.79 -8.13
C PRO A 352 7.81 11.59 -8.95
N THR A 353 8.09 11.61 -10.25
CA THR A 353 7.90 10.45 -11.12
C THR A 353 8.99 9.39 -10.88
N GLY A 354 8.76 8.16 -11.36
CA GLY A 354 9.73 7.07 -11.29
C GLY A 354 9.82 6.34 -9.94
N ILE A 355 8.99 6.69 -8.95
CA ILE A 355 8.95 6.01 -7.63
C ILE A 355 7.96 4.84 -7.57
N PHE A 356 7.04 4.75 -8.52
CA PHE A 356 6.07 3.66 -8.64
C PHE A 356 6.42 2.75 -9.81
N TYR A 357 5.98 1.48 -9.76
CA TYR A 357 6.24 0.50 -10.81
C TYR A 357 5.56 0.84 -12.14
N LYS A 358 4.41 1.51 -12.11
CA LYS A 358 3.78 2.00 -13.32
C LYS A 358 4.50 3.26 -13.78
N PRO A 359 5.09 3.27 -15.01
CA PRO A 359 5.75 4.46 -15.54
C PRO A 359 4.79 5.65 -15.63
N GLY A 360 5.32 6.86 -15.46
CA GLY A 360 4.58 8.10 -15.67
C GLY A 360 3.53 8.45 -14.63
N VAL A 361 3.38 7.67 -13.55
CA VAL A 361 2.41 7.97 -12.50
C VAL A 361 2.80 9.24 -11.77
N LYS A 362 1.90 10.24 -11.81
CA LYS A 362 1.97 11.46 -11.02
C LYS A 362 1.02 11.34 -9.84
N ALA A 363 1.58 11.33 -8.65
CA ALA A 363 0.83 11.17 -7.41
C ALA A 363 1.21 12.21 -6.37
N ASN A 364 0.39 12.30 -5.33
CA ASN A 364 0.58 13.19 -4.21
C ASN A 364 0.22 12.45 -2.93
N VAL A 365 0.69 12.94 -1.78
CA VAL A 365 0.12 12.54 -0.49
C VAL A 365 -0.64 13.72 0.07
N ILE A 366 -1.91 13.51 0.39
CA ILE A 366 -2.72 14.47 1.12
C ILE A 366 -2.77 14.09 2.60
N PHE A 367 -2.58 15.09 3.47
CA PHE A 367 -2.66 14.93 4.92
C PHE A 367 -3.79 15.79 5.45
N PHE A 368 -4.71 15.18 6.18
CA PHE A 368 -5.83 15.91 6.76
C PHE A 368 -6.26 15.35 8.12
N ASP A 369 -6.76 16.24 8.96
CA ASP A 369 -7.36 15.91 10.25
C ASP A 369 -8.87 16.09 10.16
N LYS A 370 -9.63 15.05 10.49
CA LYS A 370 -11.08 15.17 10.61
C LYS A 370 -11.42 16.00 11.84
N LYS A 371 -12.37 16.91 11.69
CA LYS A 371 -12.83 17.80 12.77
C LYS A 371 -14.28 17.51 13.12
N PRO A 372 -14.71 17.83 14.33
CA PRO A 372 -16.13 17.88 14.66
C PRO A 372 -16.91 18.78 13.69
N ALA A 373 -18.17 18.45 13.44
CA ALA A 373 -19.02 19.22 12.52
C ALA A 373 -19.08 20.70 12.93
N SER A 374 -18.91 21.59 11.96
CA SER A 374 -18.96 23.03 12.12
C SER A 374 -19.61 23.66 10.90
N PRO A 375 -20.32 24.81 11.05
CA PRO A 375 -20.77 25.60 9.91
C PRO A 375 -19.62 26.26 9.14
N ASP A 376 -18.48 26.47 9.81
CA ASP A 376 -17.32 27.13 9.22
C ASP A 376 -16.40 26.13 8.50
N THR A 377 -15.72 26.59 7.45
CA THR A 377 -14.67 25.83 6.76
C THR A 377 -13.52 25.54 7.73
N GLN A 378 -13.22 24.25 7.92
CA GLN A 378 -12.24 23.77 8.89
C GLN A 378 -10.80 23.99 8.42
N THR A 379 -10.54 23.75 7.14
CA THR A 379 -9.24 24.09 6.53
C THR A 379 -9.08 25.60 6.49
N LYS A 380 -7.97 26.12 7.00
CA LYS A 380 -7.63 27.54 6.93
C LYS A 380 -6.57 27.81 5.87
N GLU A 381 -5.60 26.93 5.78
CA GLU A 381 -4.49 27.03 4.86
C GLU A 381 -4.02 25.64 4.46
N VAL A 382 -3.52 25.50 3.24
CA VAL A 382 -2.93 24.27 2.72
C VAL A 382 -1.45 24.53 2.43
N TRP A 383 -0.60 23.71 3.03
CA TRP A 383 0.83 23.73 2.81
C TRP A 383 1.17 22.71 1.73
N ILE A 384 1.93 23.12 0.72
CA ILE A 384 2.31 22.26 -0.38
C ILE A 384 3.84 22.13 -0.43
N TYR A 385 4.34 20.89 -0.46
CA TYR A 385 5.75 20.59 -0.71
C TYR A 385 5.91 20.05 -2.12
N ASP A 386 6.63 20.79 -2.96
CA ASP A 386 6.97 20.34 -4.32
C ASP A 386 8.22 19.45 -4.29
N PHE A 387 8.00 18.15 -4.13
CA PHE A 387 9.06 17.14 -4.25
C PHE A 387 9.20 16.62 -5.69
N ARG A 388 8.43 17.16 -6.65
CA ARG A 388 8.33 16.68 -8.01
C ARG A 388 9.23 17.45 -8.97
N THR A 389 9.12 18.77 -8.98
CA THR A 389 9.75 19.60 -9.99
C THR A 389 11.28 19.50 -9.95
N ASN A 390 11.90 19.16 -11.07
CA ASN A 390 13.34 18.94 -11.21
C ASN A 390 13.92 17.80 -10.34
N ILE A 391 13.07 16.83 -9.93
CA ILE A 391 13.49 15.63 -9.20
C ILE A 391 12.96 14.41 -9.94
N HIS A 392 13.87 13.48 -10.21
CA HIS A 392 13.54 12.25 -10.90
C HIS A 392 14.22 11.06 -10.22
N PHE A 393 13.45 9.99 -10.01
CA PHE A 393 13.93 8.74 -9.46
C PHE A 393 13.72 7.61 -10.45
N THR A 394 14.46 6.54 -10.26
CA THR A 394 14.24 5.26 -10.94
C THR A 394 14.24 4.15 -9.91
N LEU A 395 13.51 3.08 -10.16
CA LEU A 395 13.41 1.97 -9.22
C LEU A 395 14.73 1.21 -8.99
N LYS A 396 15.65 1.24 -9.95
CA LYS A 396 16.89 0.42 -9.92
C LYS A 396 18.15 1.25 -9.83
N GLN A 397 18.30 2.28 -10.66
CA GLN A 397 19.55 3.04 -10.78
C GLN A 397 19.64 4.17 -9.74
N HIS A 398 18.54 4.84 -9.49
CA HIS A 398 18.45 5.95 -8.54
C HIS A 398 17.17 5.83 -7.71
N PRO A 399 17.07 4.82 -6.81
CA PRO A 399 15.88 4.62 -5.99
C PRO A 399 15.77 5.72 -4.92
N MET A 400 14.54 6.12 -4.63
CA MET A 400 14.24 7.05 -3.53
C MET A 400 14.64 6.44 -2.18
N THR A 401 15.24 7.22 -1.32
CA THR A 401 15.69 6.85 0.04
C THR A 401 15.02 7.69 1.12
N ASP A 402 15.18 7.32 2.39
CA ASP A 402 14.68 8.13 3.52
C ASP A 402 15.32 9.51 3.59
N ALA A 403 16.57 9.65 3.14
CA ALA A 403 17.27 10.92 3.14
C ALA A 403 16.63 11.94 2.17
N ASP A 404 16.06 11.46 1.06
CA ASP A 404 15.41 12.33 0.06
C ASP A 404 14.13 12.99 0.60
N LEU A 405 13.50 12.40 1.61
CA LEU A 405 12.29 12.93 2.26
C LEU A 405 12.57 13.67 3.57
N ALA A 406 13.84 13.78 3.99
CA ALA A 406 14.19 14.41 5.27
C ALA A 406 13.79 15.88 5.33
N ASP A 407 14.07 16.65 4.27
CA ASP A 407 13.69 18.06 4.17
C ASP A 407 12.17 18.27 4.23
N PHE A 408 11.40 17.42 3.55
CA PHE A 408 9.93 17.45 3.67
C PHE A 408 9.47 17.22 5.11
N ILE A 409 10.03 16.22 5.82
CA ILE A 409 9.64 15.93 7.21
C ILE A 409 9.99 17.10 8.12
N GLU A 410 11.14 17.76 7.91
CA GLU A 410 11.53 18.95 8.63
C GLU A 410 10.56 20.11 8.39
N CYS A 411 10.24 20.41 7.13
CA CYS A 411 9.24 21.40 6.73
C CYS A 411 7.85 21.09 7.29
N TYR A 412 7.45 19.81 7.27
CA TYR A 412 6.17 19.35 7.83
C TYR A 412 6.08 19.60 9.33
N ASN A 413 7.19 19.57 10.05
CA ASN A 413 7.29 19.77 11.50
C ASN A 413 6.27 18.91 12.29
N PRO A 414 6.44 17.59 12.36
CA PRO A 414 5.46 16.70 13.00
C PRO A 414 5.26 16.96 14.49
N GLN A 415 6.22 17.61 15.14
CA GLN A 415 6.16 17.95 16.57
C GLN A 415 5.26 19.17 16.83
N ASN A 416 5.34 20.17 15.94
CA ASN A 416 4.57 21.41 16.07
C ASN A 416 4.24 22.03 14.70
N ARG A 417 3.15 21.60 14.11
CA ARG A 417 2.70 22.10 12.81
C ARG A 417 2.36 23.60 12.78
N HIS A 418 2.19 24.24 13.95
CA HIS A 418 1.90 25.66 14.03
C HIS A 418 3.14 26.54 13.86
N GLU A 419 4.34 25.95 13.98
CA GLU A 419 5.62 26.66 13.81
C GLU A 419 6.23 26.44 12.42
N ARG A 420 5.43 26.05 11.43
CA ARG A 420 5.87 25.88 10.04
C ARG A 420 6.23 27.24 9.42
N THR A 421 7.30 27.25 8.66
CA THR A 421 7.74 28.43 7.91
C THR A 421 7.95 28.07 6.44
N GLU A 422 7.55 28.99 5.55
CA GLU A 422 7.76 28.78 4.12
C GLU A 422 9.26 28.79 3.78
N THR A 423 9.67 27.91 2.88
CA THR A 423 11.00 28.00 2.26
C THR A 423 10.98 28.80 0.96
N TRP A 424 9.78 28.96 0.37
CA TRP A 424 9.57 29.82 -0.79
C TRP A 424 9.48 31.29 -0.37
N SER A 425 10.14 32.16 -1.12
CA SER A 425 9.97 33.62 -1.06
C SER A 425 10.31 34.23 -2.42
N GLU A 426 10.09 35.53 -2.59
CA GLU A 426 10.51 36.25 -3.80
C GLU A 426 12.03 36.18 -4.00
N ASP A 427 12.80 36.17 -2.90
CA ASP A 427 14.24 36.03 -2.91
C ASP A 427 14.71 34.57 -3.07
N ASN A 428 13.83 33.58 -2.77
CA ASN A 428 14.07 32.16 -2.94
C ASN A 428 12.94 31.48 -3.75
N PRO A 429 12.82 31.76 -5.05
CA PRO A 429 11.74 31.23 -5.89
C PRO A 429 11.81 29.70 -6.10
N ASP A 430 12.95 29.08 -5.85
CA ASP A 430 13.17 27.62 -5.90
C ASP A 430 12.79 26.92 -4.57
N GLY A 431 12.35 27.66 -3.54
CA GLY A 431 11.86 27.09 -2.27
C GLY A 431 10.67 26.16 -2.49
N ARG A 432 10.76 24.95 -1.92
CA ARG A 432 9.82 23.84 -2.20
C ARG A 432 8.60 23.79 -1.28
N TRP A 433 8.59 24.52 -0.19
CA TRP A 433 7.53 24.56 0.81
C TRP A 433 6.82 25.88 0.81
N ARG A 434 5.52 25.86 0.49
CA ARG A 434 4.71 27.08 0.35
C ARG A 434 3.30 26.87 0.89
N ARG A 435 2.74 27.96 1.45
CA ARG A 435 1.41 28.03 2.03
C ARG A 435 0.44 28.73 1.08
N PHE A 436 -0.80 28.25 1.05
CA PHE A 436 -1.91 28.85 0.32
C PHE A 436 -3.13 28.94 1.23
N SER A 437 -3.79 30.11 1.26
CA SER A 437 -5.02 30.26 2.04
C SER A 437 -6.17 29.48 1.40
N VAL A 438 -7.12 29.00 2.22
CA VAL A 438 -8.31 28.32 1.69
C VAL A 438 -9.14 29.23 0.78
N ASP A 439 -9.18 30.54 1.06
CA ASP A 439 -9.89 31.51 0.23
C ASP A 439 -9.32 31.65 -1.17
N GLU A 440 -8.00 31.55 -1.32
CA GLU A 440 -7.34 31.49 -2.63
C GLU A 440 -7.69 30.21 -3.36
N ILE A 441 -7.69 29.08 -2.67
CA ILE A 441 -8.01 27.77 -3.26
C ILE A 441 -9.48 27.72 -3.72
N LEU A 442 -10.42 28.20 -2.91
CA LEU A 442 -11.84 28.21 -3.24
C LEU A 442 -12.19 29.11 -4.44
N LYS A 443 -11.35 30.11 -4.75
CA LYS A 443 -11.50 30.96 -5.95
C LYS A 443 -10.95 30.34 -7.23
N ARG A 444 -10.17 29.27 -7.12
CA ARG A 444 -9.60 28.60 -8.29
C ARG A 444 -10.69 27.81 -9.05
N ASP A 445 -10.51 27.71 -10.36
CA ASP A 445 -11.39 26.88 -11.19
C ASP A 445 -11.48 25.46 -10.59
N LYS A 446 -12.71 24.94 -10.44
CA LYS A 446 -13.03 23.63 -9.86
C LYS A 446 -12.41 23.37 -8.49
N THR A 447 -12.14 24.41 -7.72
CA THR A 447 -11.45 24.31 -6.41
C THR A 447 -10.15 23.49 -6.54
N SER A 448 -9.36 23.76 -7.57
CA SER A 448 -8.16 23.00 -7.89
C SER A 448 -7.07 23.16 -6.84
N LEU A 449 -6.59 22.03 -6.33
CA LEU A 449 -5.44 21.91 -5.42
C LEU A 449 -4.13 21.61 -6.18
N ASP A 450 -4.18 21.50 -7.50
CA ASP A 450 -3.00 21.31 -8.34
C ASP A 450 -2.29 22.66 -8.53
N ILE A 451 -1.40 22.95 -7.60
CA ILE A 451 -0.67 24.22 -7.51
C ILE A 451 0.84 23.93 -7.65
N PHE A 452 1.48 24.68 -8.50
CA PHE A 452 2.93 24.62 -8.70
C PHE A 452 3.50 26.03 -8.93
N TRP A 453 4.72 26.27 -8.50
CA TRP A 453 5.42 27.55 -8.60
C TRP A 453 6.91 27.41 -8.92
N VAL A 454 7.51 26.24 -8.61
CA VAL A 454 8.91 25.97 -8.95
C VAL A 454 9.02 25.82 -10.45
N LYS A 455 10.01 26.53 -11.04
CA LYS A 455 10.23 26.48 -12.49
C LYS A 455 10.80 25.13 -12.90
N ASP A 456 10.18 24.54 -13.90
CA ASP A 456 10.69 23.32 -14.53
C ASP A 456 11.91 23.67 -15.40
N LYS A 457 13.06 23.13 -15.02
CA LYS A 457 14.36 23.33 -15.71
C LYS A 457 14.63 22.25 -16.76
N SER A 458 13.81 21.21 -16.82
CA SER A 458 14.01 20.05 -17.72
C SER A 458 13.92 20.44 -19.21
N LEU A 459 13.17 21.48 -19.53
CA LEU A 459 13.07 22.00 -20.90
C LEU A 459 14.30 22.86 -21.31
N ALA A 460 15.11 23.27 -20.34
CA ALA A 460 16.31 24.07 -20.61
C ALA A 460 17.58 23.22 -20.77
N ASP A 461 17.52 21.94 -20.37
CA ASP A 461 18.67 21.05 -20.35
C ASP A 461 18.33 19.75 -21.11
N LEU A 462 18.57 19.77 -22.42
CA LEU A 462 18.28 18.63 -23.32
C LEU A 462 19.09 17.37 -22.96
N ASP A 463 20.17 17.50 -22.17
CA ASP A 463 20.99 16.39 -21.71
C ASP A 463 20.35 15.61 -20.52
N ASN A 464 19.28 16.15 -19.91
CA ASN A 464 18.57 15.55 -18.78
C ASN A 464 17.16 15.06 -19.13
N LEU A 465 16.86 14.81 -20.39
CA LEU A 465 15.59 14.20 -20.78
C LEU A 465 15.48 12.79 -20.18
N PRO A 466 14.29 12.42 -19.64
CA PRO A 466 14.03 11.03 -19.26
C PRO A 466 14.29 10.06 -20.41
N ASP A 467 14.57 8.81 -20.09
CA ASP A 467 14.73 7.78 -21.12
C ASP A 467 13.53 7.80 -22.10
N PRO A 468 13.76 7.56 -23.40
CA PRO A 468 12.73 7.71 -24.44
C PRO A 468 11.45 6.91 -24.18
N ASP A 469 11.55 5.77 -23.53
CA ASP A 469 10.42 4.93 -23.14
C ASP A 469 9.58 5.55 -22.00
N VAL A 470 10.22 6.21 -21.03
CA VAL A 470 9.57 6.97 -19.97
C VAL A 470 8.85 8.18 -20.53
N LEU A 471 9.52 8.92 -21.43
CA LEU A 471 8.95 10.09 -22.09
C LEU A 471 7.75 9.69 -22.98
N ALA A 472 7.85 8.58 -23.71
CA ALA A 472 6.77 8.05 -24.51
C ALA A 472 5.57 7.63 -23.64
N ALA A 473 5.81 7.00 -22.50
CA ALA A 473 4.76 6.62 -21.56
C ALA A 473 4.03 7.85 -20.98
N ASP A 474 4.77 8.89 -20.59
CA ASP A 474 4.21 10.18 -20.12
C ASP A 474 3.36 10.86 -21.17
N ILE A 475 3.82 10.86 -22.43
CA ILE A 475 3.06 11.43 -23.58
C ILE A 475 1.76 10.64 -23.79
N ILE A 476 1.81 9.31 -23.79
CA ILE A 476 0.64 8.45 -23.97
C ILE A 476 -0.39 8.68 -22.85
N GLU A 477 0.06 8.78 -21.60
CA GLU A 477 -0.84 9.03 -20.46
C GLU A 477 -1.51 10.41 -20.55
N ASN A 478 -0.74 11.43 -20.92
CA ASN A 478 -1.28 12.79 -21.12
C ASN A 478 -2.30 12.83 -22.28
N LEU A 479 -2.02 12.14 -23.39
CA LEU A 479 -2.94 12.03 -24.53
C LEU A 479 -4.21 11.27 -24.13
N GLN A 480 -4.10 10.18 -23.38
CA GLN A 480 -5.26 9.43 -22.90
C GLN A 480 -6.15 10.29 -21.98
N SER A 481 -5.53 11.03 -21.06
CA SER A 481 -6.25 11.97 -20.17
C SER A 481 -6.97 13.07 -20.95
N ALA A 482 -6.33 13.59 -21.99
CA ALA A 482 -6.94 14.58 -22.89
C ALA A 482 -8.14 13.97 -23.66
N MET A 483 -7.98 12.76 -24.21
CA MET A 483 -9.06 12.04 -24.90
C MET A 483 -10.26 11.77 -23.99
N ASP A 484 -10.01 11.35 -22.76
CA ASP A 484 -11.07 11.12 -21.75
C ASP A 484 -11.84 12.42 -21.47
N SER A 485 -11.13 13.55 -21.32
CA SER A 485 -11.75 14.86 -21.12
C SER A 485 -12.59 15.29 -22.31
N PHE A 486 -12.13 15.05 -23.56
CA PHE A 486 -12.92 15.31 -24.76
C PHE A 486 -14.14 14.39 -24.88
N ASN A 487 -14.03 13.12 -24.52
CA ASN A 487 -15.16 12.18 -24.52
C ASN A 487 -16.25 12.61 -23.50
N GLU A 488 -15.86 13.09 -22.32
CA GLU A 488 -16.80 13.65 -21.34
C GLU A 488 -17.50 14.90 -21.89
N LEU A 489 -16.76 15.78 -22.54
CA LEU A 489 -17.31 16.98 -23.19
C LEU A 489 -18.30 16.61 -24.29
N MET A 490 -17.96 15.62 -25.13
CA MET A 490 -18.83 15.10 -26.18
C MET A 490 -20.10 14.46 -25.61
N ALA A 491 -20.00 13.75 -24.49
CA ALA A 491 -21.17 13.17 -23.84
C ALA A 491 -22.08 14.24 -23.22
N ALA A 492 -21.50 15.34 -22.72
CA ALA A 492 -22.25 16.48 -22.18
C ALA A 492 -22.97 17.28 -23.29
N LEU A 493 -22.36 17.39 -24.47
CA LEU A 493 -22.95 18.08 -25.64
C LEU A 493 -24.05 17.28 -26.36
N LYS A 494 -24.15 15.97 -26.11
CA LYS A 494 -25.20 15.09 -26.68
C LYS A 494 -26.45 15.00 -25.78
N LYS A 495 -26.43 15.58 -24.61
CA LYS A 495 -27.59 15.78 -23.71
C LYS A 495 -28.21 17.17 -23.95
#